data_cdfc8a7c61bd54b16775ce8c19129031
#
_entry.id   cdfc8a7c61bd54b16775ce8c19129031
#
_cell.length_a   1.000
_cell.length_b   1.000
_cell.length_c   1.000
_cell.angle_alpha   90.00
_cell.angle_beta   90.00
_cell.angle_gamma   90.00
#
_symmetry.space_group_name_H-M   'P 1'
#
loop_
_entity.id
_entity.type
_entity.pdbx_description
1 polymer ?
#
loop_
_entity_poly.entity_id
_entity_poly.type
_entity_poly.pdbx_seq_one_letter_code
_entity_poly.pdbx_strand_id
1 'polypeptide(L)'
;HQLGLRFGMTGRLVVDDVAVIDELEYSSARDDPSWDRFVLHFADGGVARINDPRRFGSVELDPDLTRLGPDATLISALALTAALQSDRSVKAVLLDQSRIAGLGNLLVDESLWRAGIDPARSARSLDDETVRHLRRVIRRTLTQLTRRGGSHRGDLQDERHQGGICPSDGASLTRRTVAGRTTISCPAHQR
;
A
#
# COMPACT_ATOMS: atom_id res chain seq x y z
N HIS A 1 -13.44 -5.04 23.13
CA HIS A 1 -13.64 -5.39 21.72
C HIS A 1 -12.79 -4.51 20.82
N GLN A 2 -12.35 -5.06 19.70
CA GLN A 2 -11.63 -4.35 18.65
C GLN A 2 -12.50 -4.30 17.39
N LEU A 3 -12.42 -3.20 16.64
CA LEU A 3 -13.09 -3.08 15.36
C LEU A 3 -12.03 -3.01 14.25
N GLY A 4 -12.02 -4.02 13.40
CA GLY A 4 -11.16 -4.08 12.22
C GLY A 4 -11.83 -3.37 11.05
N LEU A 5 -11.14 -2.38 10.46
CA LEU A 5 -11.62 -1.63 9.31
C LEU A 5 -10.72 -1.92 8.11
N ARG A 6 -11.33 -2.36 7.02
CA ARG A 6 -10.65 -2.54 5.74
C ARG A 6 -11.30 -1.63 4.71
N PHE A 7 -10.53 -0.72 4.14
CA PHE A 7 -11.05 0.31 3.24
C PHE A 7 -11.09 -0.11 1.77
N GLY A 8 -10.46 -1.21 1.40
CA GLY A 8 -10.31 -1.57 -0.02
C GLY A 8 -9.55 -0.50 -0.80
N MET A 9 -10.09 -0.09 -1.96
CA MET A 9 -9.49 0.95 -2.83
C MET A 9 -10.23 2.28 -2.77
N THR A 10 -11.45 2.33 -2.27
CA THR A 10 -12.34 3.48 -2.34
C THR A 10 -13.04 3.82 -1.03
N GLY A 11 -12.84 2.98 -0.01
CA GLY A 11 -13.37 3.23 1.32
C GLY A 11 -12.57 4.30 2.06
N ARG A 12 -13.27 5.15 2.77
CA ARG A 12 -12.68 6.18 3.65
C ARG A 12 -13.42 6.24 4.96
N LEU A 13 -12.70 6.62 6.00
CA LEU A 13 -13.27 6.93 7.30
C LEU A 13 -13.62 8.41 7.35
N VAL A 14 -14.84 8.70 7.74
CA VAL A 14 -15.33 10.05 7.98
C VAL A 14 -15.75 10.11 9.45
N VAL A 15 -15.22 11.08 10.17
CA VAL A 15 -15.52 11.30 11.60
C VAL A 15 -16.06 12.72 11.76
N ASP A 16 -17.26 12.84 12.30
CA ASP A 16 -17.94 14.13 12.49
C ASP A 16 -17.90 15.00 11.23
N ASP A 17 -18.25 14.37 10.09
CA ASP A 17 -18.25 14.94 8.72
C ASP A 17 -16.87 15.37 8.18
N VAL A 18 -15.79 15.01 8.87
CA VAL A 18 -14.42 15.24 8.40
C VAL A 18 -13.83 13.93 7.88
N ALA A 19 -13.46 13.88 6.61
CA ALA A 19 -12.76 12.73 6.06
C ALA A 19 -11.31 12.69 6.54
N VAL A 20 -10.86 11.52 7.03
CA VAL A 20 -9.47 11.31 7.46
C VAL A 20 -8.48 11.40 6.29
N ILE A 21 -8.96 11.06 5.08
CA ILE A 21 -8.25 11.21 3.81
C ILE A 21 -9.19 11.90 2.82
N ASP A 22 -8.81 13.08 2.34
CA ASP A 22 -9.66 13.90 1.47
C ASP A 22 -9.71 13.38 0.03
N GLU A 23 -8.58 12.92 -0.50
CA GLU A 23 -8.45 12.45 -1.88
C GLU A 23 -8.05 10.98 -1.95
N LEU A 24 -8.76 10.23 -2.78
CA LEU A 24 -8.45 8.84 -3.13
C LEU A 24 -8.18 8.74 -4.63
N GLU A 25 -7.13 8.01 -5.01
CA GLU A 25 -6.74 7.84 -6.43
C GLU A 25 -7.86 7.28 -7.32
N TYR A 26 -8.71 6.42 -6.77
CA TYR A 26 -9.74 5.69 -7.54
C TYR A 26 -11.18 6.05 -7.15
N SER A 27 -11.38 7.11 -6.42
CA SER A 27 -12.70 7.57 -5.99
C SER A 27 -12.76 9.08 -5.98
N SER A 28 -13.95 9.62 -6.27
CA SER A 28 -14.18 11.05 -6.09
C SER A 28 -14.11 11.42 -4.60
N ALA A 29 -13.67 12.64 -4.31
CA ALA A 29 -13.70 13.20 -2.95
C ALA A 29 -15.13 13.50 -2.46
N ARG A 30 -16.16 13.24 -3.30
CA ARG A 30 -17.56 13.49 -2.98
C ARG A 30 -17.97 12.66 -1.76
N ASP A 31 -18.57 13.31 -0.81
CA ASP A 31 -19.26 12.68 0.30
C ASP A 31 -20.73 12.47 -0.08
N ASP A 32 -21.12 11.20 -0.25
CA ASP A 32 -22.48 10.81 -0.57
C ASP A 32 -22.97 9.82 0.50
N PRO A 33 -23.98 10.18 1.30
CA PRO A 33 -24.48 9.30 2.36
C PRO A 33 -25.00 7.94 1.84
N SER A 34 -25.37 7.84 0.55
CA SER A 34 -25.76 6.56 -0.05
C SER A 34 -24.61 5.54 -0.14
N TRP A 35 -23.37 6.01 0.03
CA TRP A 35 -22.16 5.19 0.06
C TRP A 35 -21.73 4.80 1.47
N ASP A 36 -22.45 5.21 2.51
CA ASP A 36 -22.19 4.80 3.87
C ASP A 36 -22.52 3.31 4.03
N ARG A 37 -21.53 2.54 4.45
CA ARG A 37 -21.63 1.08 4.59
C ARG A 37 -21.67 0.64 6.05
N PHE A 38 -21.13 1.47 6.91
CA PHE A 38 -21.10 1.23 8.35
C PHE A 38 -21.09 2.57 9.06
N VAL A 39 -21.89 2.71 10.12
CA VAL A 39 -21.98 3.91 10.91
C VAL A 39 -21.90 3.55 12.40
N LEU A 40 -21.08 4.27 13.14
CA LEU A 40 -20.99 4.22 14.59
C LEU A 40 -21.49 5.55 15.15
N HIS A 41 -22.43 5.46 16.10
CA HIS A 41 -22.86 6.59 16.92
C HIS A 41 -22.23 6.46 18.31
N PHE A 42 -21.52 7.47 18.73
CA PHE A 42 -20.90 7.51 20.04
C PHE A 42 -21.86 8.12 21.08
N ALA A 43 -21.68 7.78 22.35
CA ALA A 43 -22.56 8.23 23.43
C ALA A 43 -22.50 9.75 23.67
N ASP A 44 -21.42 10.40 23.26
CA ASP A 44 -21.21 11.86 23.30
C ASP A 44 -21.84 12.60 22.10
N GLY A 45 -22.49 11.87 21.19
CA GLY A 45 -23.12 12.40 19.98
C GLY A 45 -22.23 12.39 18.74
N GLY A 46 -20.94 12.01 18.85
CA GLY A 46 -20.06 11.86 17.71
C GLY A 46 -20.48 10.75 16.76
N VAL A 47 -20.09 10.84 15.49
CA VAL A 47 -20.40 9.86 14.45
C VAL A 47 -19.16 9.50 13.68
N ALA A 48 -18.89 8.20 13.52
CA ALA A 48 -17.88 7.71 12.57
C ALA A 48 -18.54 6.81 11.54
N ARG A 49 -18.24 7.04 10.27
CA ARG A 49 -18.83 6.27 9.17
C ARG A 49 -17.79 5.83 8.15
N ILE A 50 -18.01 4.67 7.56
CA ILE A 50 -17.22 4.18 6.43
C ILE A 50 -18.00 4.42 5.16
N ASN A 51 -17.50 5.35 4.35
CA ASN A 51 -18.05 5.72 3.06
C ASN A 51 -17.27 4.99 1.97
N ASP A 52 -17.92 4.07 1.24
CA ASP A 52 -17.30 3.24 0.18
C ASP A 52 -18.26 3.00 -0.99
N PRO A 53 -18.11 3.75 -2.10
CA PRO A 53 -18.97 3.62 -3.27
C PRO A 53 -18.89 2.25 -3.94
N ARG A 54 -17.73 1.59 -3.90
CA ARG A 54 -17.47 0.32 -4.61
C ARG A 54 -17.67 -0.93 -3.76
N ARG A 55 -17.94 -0.79 -2.46
CA ARG A 55 -18.20 -1.89 -1.53
C ARG A 55 -17.04 -2.90 -1.43
N PHE A 56 -15.80 -2.45 -1.51
CA PHE A 56 -14.62 -3.29 -1.32
C PHE A 56 -14.09 -3.29 0.11
N GLY A 57 -14.63 -2.41 0.94
CA GLY A 57 -14.35 -2.35 2.36
C GLY A 57 -15.07 -3.45 3.14
N SER A 58 -14.58 -3.71 4.33
CA SER A 58 -15.25 -4.56 5.32
C SER A 58 -15.01 -4.07 6.73
N VAL A 59 -15.96 -4.39 7.61
CA VAL A 59 -15.86 -4.15 9.05
C VAL A 59 -15.98 -5.49 9.74
N GLU A 60 -15.09 -5.76 10.68
CA GLU A 60 -15.03 -7.01 11.44
C GLU A 60 -14.90 -6.70 12.92
N LEU A 61 -15.76 -7.33 13.74
CA LEU A 61 -15.67 -7.24 15.19
C LEU A 61 -14.69 -8.31 15.70
N ASP A 62 -13.74 -7.89 16.55
CA ASP A 62 -12.70 -8.76 17.12
C ASP A 62 -11.95 -9.56 16.03
N PRO A 63 -11.31 -8.88 15.04
CA PRO A 63 -10.64 -9.55 13.94
C PRO A 63 -9.50 -10.44 14.43
N ASP A 64 -9.29 -11.58 13.76
CA ASP A 64 -8.12 -12.43 14.01
C ASP A 64 -6.85 -11.78 13.44
N LEU A 65 -6.15 -11.02 14.27
CA LEU A 65 -4.91 -10.34 13.92
C LEU A 65 -3.72 -11.30 13.78
N THR A 66 -3.83 -12.56 14.23
CA THR A 66 -2.75 -13.55 14.09
C THR A 66 -2.50 -13.93 12.63
N ARG A 67 -3.46 -13.64 11.75
CA ARG A 67 -3.35 -13.82 10.30
C ARG A 67 -2.50 -12.78 9.59
N LEU A 68 -2.12 -11.70 10.29
CA LEU A 68 -1.28 -10.65 9.75
C LEU A 68 0.20 -10.91 10.08
N GLY A 69 1.05 -10.66 9.10
CA GLY A 69 2.49 -10.60 9.32
C GLY A 69 2.91 -9.36 10.11
N PRO A 70 4.22 -9.21 10.38
CA PRO A 70 4.74 -8.02 11.05
C PRO A 70 4.42 -6.75 10.26
N ASP A 71 4.13 -5.66 10.98
CA ASP A 71 3.87 -4.35 10.39
C ASP A 71 5.11 -3.83 9.64
N ALA A 72 4.92 -3.37 8.40
CA ALA A 72 6.00 -2.90 7.53
C ALA A 72 6.77 -1.70 8.11
N THR A 73 6.13 -0.87 8.94
CA THR A 73 6.79 0.29 9.58
C THR A 73 7.80 -0.14 10.63
N LEU A 74 7.58 -1.30 11.26
CA LEU A 74 8.36 -1.83 12.36
C LEU A 74 9.19 -3.07 11.99
N ILE A 75 9.05 -3.58 10.76
CA ILE A 75 9.65 -4.85 10.35
C ILE A 75 11.16 -4.89 10.60
N SER A 76 11.62 -5.93 11.29
CA SER A 76 13.04 -6.18 11.50
C SER A 76 13.74 -6.71 10.23
N ALA A 77 15.06 -6.62 10.16
CA ALA A 77 15.81 -7.21 9.04
C ALA A 77 15.59 -8.72 8.95
N LEU A 78 15.62 -9.41 10.10
CA LEU A 78 15.40 -10.86 10.17
C LEU A 78 13.99 -11.25 9.67
N ALA A 79 12.95 -10.52 10.09
CA ALA A 79 11.59 -10.80 9.66
C ALA A 79 11.38 -10.56 8.15
N LEU A 80 11.98 -9.49 7.60
CA LEU A 80 11.94 -9.25 6.16
C LEU A 80 12.70 -10.34 5.38
N THR A 81 13.89 -10.71 5.82
CA THR A 81 14.64 -11.81 5.21
C THR A 81 13.82 -13.10 5.21
N ALA A 82 13.22 -13.46 6.33
CA ALA A 82 12.36 -14.65 6.44
C ALA A 82 11.14 -14.58 5.49
N ALA A 83 10.47 -13.42 5.40
CA ALA A 83 9.35 -13.22 4.49
C ALA A 83 9.74 -13.39 3.02
N LEU A 84 10.95 -12.95 2.65
CA LEU A 84 11.48 -13.02 1.28
C LEU A 84 12.04 -14.40 0.89
N GLN A 85 12.07 -15.40 1.80
CA GLN A 85 12.41 -16.79 1.46
C GLN A 85 11.28 -17.43 0.64
N SER A 86 11.15 -17.04 -0.62
CA SER A 86 10.08 -17.45 -1.52
C SER A 86 10.51 -17.34 -2.98
N ASP A 87 10.10 -18.29 -3.80
CA ASP A 87 10.33 -18.25 -5.26
C ASP A 87 9.34 -17.33 -6.00
N ARG A 88 8.32 -16.83 -5.28
CA ARG A 88 7.39 -15.81 -5.80
C ARG A 88 8.13 -14.50 -6.09
N SER A 89 7.57 -13.69 -6.97
CA SER A 89 8.12 -12.34 -7.21
C SER A 89 8.18 -11.53 -5.92
N VAL A 90 9.19 -10.66 -5.80
CA VAL A 90 9.34 -9.78 -4.64
C VAL A 90 8.08 -8.94 -4.40
N LYS A 91 7.44 -8.46 -5.47
CA LYS A 91 6.16 -7.76 -5.37
C LYS A 91 5.06 -8.63 -4.76
N ALA A 92 4.95 -9.89 -5.17
CA ALA A 92 3.93 -10.81 -4.63
C ALA A 92 4.12 -11.06 -3.13
N VAL A 93 5.36 -11.15 -2.68
CA VAL A 93 5.69 -11.32 -1.25
C VAL A 93 5.37 -10.07 -0.45
N LEU A 94 5.73 -8.88 -0.95
CA LEU A 94 5.47 -7.61 -0.28
C LEU A 94 3.97 -7.26 -0.19
N LEU A 95 3.15 -7.74 -1.13
CA LEU A 95 1.69 -7.56 -1.10
C LEU A 95 0.97 -8.53 -0.18
N ASP A 96 1.63 -9.60 0.25
CA ASP A 96 1.04 -10.65 1.07
C ASP A 96 0.98 -10.21 2.53
N GLN A 97 -0.22 -9.79 2.97
CA GLN A 97 -0.43 -9.24 4.31
C GLN A 97 -0.17 -10.27 5.42
N SER A 98 -0.19 -11.57 5.12
CA SER A 98 0.19 -12.61 6.08
C SER A 98 1.71 -12.70 6.28
N ARG A 99 2.49 -12.16 5.36
CA ARG A 99 3.95 -12.08 5.46
C ARG A 99 4.43 -10.72 5.94
N ILE A 100 3.84 -9.64 5.42
CA ILE A 100 4.17 -8.27 5.78
C ILE A 100 2.89 -7.44 5.72
N ALA A 101 2.41 -6.97 6.85
CA ALA A 101 1.21 -6.14 6.91
C ALA A 101 1.49 -4.67 6.58
N GLY A 102 0.52 -4.00 5.95
CA GLY A 102 0.54 -2.55 5.74
C GLY A 102 1.07 -2.08 4.38
N LEU A 103 1.51 -2.98 3.48
CA LEU A 103 1.95 -2.61 2.14
C LEU A 103 0.85 -2.84 1.10
N GLY A 104 0.36 -1.75 0.51
CA GLY A 104 -0.54 -1.77 -0.64
C GLY A 104 0.20 -1.63 -1.98
N ASN A 105 -0.52 -1.75 -3.10
CA ASN A 105 0.07 -1.76 -4.43
C ASN A 105 0.92 -0.53 -4.76
N LEU A 106 0.45 0.67 -4.41
CA LEU A 106 1.20 1.92 -4.65
C LEU A 106 2.48 1.95 -3.83
N LEU A 107 2.41 1.59 -2.54
CA LEU A 107 3.56 1.57 -1.64
C LEU A 107 4.63 0.55 -2.08
N VAL A 108 4.19 -0.61 -2.58
CA VAL A 108 5.11 -1.64 -3.08
C VAL A 108 5.81 -1.18 -4.35
N ASP A 109 5.07 -0.64 -5.34
CA ASP A 109 5.67 -0.14 -6.57
C ASP A 109 6.66 1.00 -6.27
N GLU A 110 6.27 1.96 -5.47
CA GLU A 110 7.11 3.09 -5.05
C GLU A 110 8.38 2.62 -4.32
N SER A 111 8.23 1.66 -3.38
CA SER A 111 9.37 1.15 -2.62
C SER A 111 10.35 0.37 -3.50
N LEU A 112 9.86 -0.47 -4.40
CA LEU A 112 10.70 -1.23 -5.33
C LEU A 112 11.37 -0.32 -6.36
N TRP A 113 10.67 0.70 -6.86
CA TRP A 113 11.24 1.70 -7.75
C TRP A 113 12.39 2.46 -7.07
N ARG A 114 12.18 2.97 -5.86
CA ARG A 114 13.22 3.66 -5.08
C ARG A 114 14.38 2.75 -4.69
N ALA A 115 14.13 1.46 -4.53
CA ALA A 115 15.16 0.47 -4.20
C ALA A 115 15.92 -0.04 -5.44
N GLY A 116 15.48 0.30 -6.66
CA GLY A 116 16.07 -0.20 -7.89
C GLY A 116 15.87 -1.70 -8.14
N ILE A 117 14.79 -2.29 -7.59
CA ILE A 117 14.51 -3.73 -7.65
C ILE A 117 13.36 -4.00 -8.62
N ASP A 118 13.55 -4.91 -9.59
CA ASP A 118 12.48 -5.34 -10.50
C ASP A 118 11.36 -6.03 -9.69
N PRO A 119 10.10 -5.54 -9.79
CA PRO A 119 8.96 -6.14 -9.09
C PRO A 119 8.73 -7.63 -9.40
N ALA A 120 9.16 -8.11 -10.57
CA ALA A 120 9.02 -9.49 -10.99
C ALA A 120 10.19 -10.39 -10.53
N ARG A 121 11.28 -9.82 -10.05
CA ARG A 121 12.45 -10.57 -9.56
C ARG A 121 12.03 -11.54 -8.45
N SER A 122 12.58 -12.77 -8.46
CA SER A 122 12.34 -13.74 -7.40
C SER A 122 12.79 -13.18 -6.04
N ALA A 123 11.93 -13.25 -5.03
CA ALA A 123 12.24 -12.71 -3.70
C ALA A 123 13.46 -13.40 -3.09
N ARG A 124 13.60 -14.71 -3.29
CA ARG A 124 14.76 -15.51 -2.81
C ARG A 124 16.09 -15.11 -3.44
N SER A 125 16.07 -14.47 -4.62
CA SER A 125 17.30 -14.07 -5.32
C SER A 125 17.92 -12.78 -4.75
N LEU A 126 17.26 -12.13 -3.81
CA LEU A 126 17.79 -10.93 -3.15
C LEU A 126 18.83 -11.35 -2.10
N ASP A 127 20.04 -10.82 -2.21
CA ASP A 127 21.07 -11.00 -1.20
C ASP A 127 20.80 -10.17 0.06
N ASP A 128 21.53 -10.44 1.11
CA ASP A 128 21.36 -9.77 2.41
C ASP A 128 21.55 -8.26 2.35
N GLU A 129 22.41 -7.76 1.48
CA GLU A 129 22.66 -6.32 1.30
C GLU A 129 21.43 -5.67 0.65
N THR A 130 20.93 -6.26 -0.40
CA THR A 130 19.71 -5.81 -1.10
C THR A 130 18.49 -5.85 -0.16
N VAL A 131 18.35 -6.89 0.67
CA VAL A 131 17.27 -6.97 1.66
C VAL A 131 17.38 -5.87 2.71
N ARG A 132 18.58 -5.60 3.23
CA ARG A 132 18.80 -4.49 4.17
C ARG A 132 18.52 -3.13 3.52
N HIS A 133 18.91 -2.96 2.25
CA HIS A 133 18.59 -1.76 1.49
C HIS A 133 17.08 -1.60 1.30
N LEU A 134 16.40 -2.61 0.81
CA LEU A 134 14.94 -2.62 0.60
C LEU A 134 14.19 -2.26 1.90
N ARG A 135 14.60 -2.85 3.03
CA ARG A 135 14.01 -2.51 4.34
C ARG A 135 14.13 -1.03 4.68
N ARG A 136 15.32 -0.44 4.48
CA ARG A 136 15.52 1.01 4.73
C ARG A 136 14.63 1.85 3.82
N VAL A 137 14.53 1.47 2.54
CA VAL A 137 13.69 2.15 1.56
C VAL A 137 12.22 2.05 1.94
N ILE A 138 11.70 0.87 2.25
CA ILE A 138 10.30 0.68 2.68
C ILE A 138 9.98 1.60 3.86
N ARG A 139 10.77 1.58 4.93
CA ARG A 139 10.53 2.42 6.11
C ARG A 139 10.57 3.91 5.80
N ARG A 140 11.54 4.34 4.98
CA ARG A 140 11.66 5.74 4.54
C ARG A 140 10.45 6.15 3.70
N THR A 141 10.04 5.31 2.75
CA THR A 141 8.86 5.54 1.89
C THR A 141 7.60 5.69 2.73
N LEU A 142 7.34 4.75 3.65
CA LEU A 142 6.18 4.83 4.55
C LEU A 142 6.19 6.12 5.37
N THR A 143 7.30 6.46 6.01
CA THR A 143 7.43 7.69 6.80
C THR A 143 7.18 8.95 5.97
N GLN A 144 7.76 9.02 4.77
CA GLN A 144 7.61 10.19 3.89
C GLN A 144 6.18 10.32 3.36
N LEU A 145 5.59 9.22 2.89
CA LEU A 145 4.25 9.27 2.30
C LEU A 145 3.17 9.50 3.37
N THR A 146 3.34 9.00 4.58
CA THR A 146 2.46 9.37 5.71
C THR A 146 2.48 10.87 5.96
N ARG A 147 3.67 11.49 5.97
CA ARG A 147 3.80 12.95 6.14
C ARG A 147 3.23 13.75 4.96
N ARG A 148 3.21 13.18 3.76
CA ARG A 148 2.66 13.81 2.55
C ARG A 148 1.15 13.63 2.40
N GLY A 149 0.49 12.89 3.29
CA GLY A 149 -0.96 12.65 3.27
C GLY A 149 -1.41 11.32 2.64
N GLY A 150 -0.48 10.42 2.30
CA GLY A 150 -0.85 9.07 1.87
C GLY A 150 -0.05 8.47 0.71
N SER A 151 -0.37 7.24 0.37
CA SER A 151 0.33 6.46 -0.65
C SER A 151 0.21 7.03 -2.08
N HIS A 152 -0.82 7.82 -2.34
CA HIS A 152 -1.06 8.52 -3.61
C HIS A 152 -0.18 9.76 -3.80
N ARG A 153 0.70 10.09 -2.87
CA ARG A 153 1.66 11.21 -2.92
C ARG A 153 3.11 10.73 -3.17
N GLY A 154 3.27 9.54 -3.76
CA GLY A 154 4.56 9.00 -4.15
C GLY A 154 5.18 9.75 -5.33
N ASP A 155 6.50 9.68 -5.46
CA ASP A 155 7.23 10.37 -6.53
C ASP A 155 6.97 9.71 -7.90
N LEU A 156 6.59 8.41 -7.91
CA LEU A 156 6.20 7.67 -9.12
C LEU A 156 4.74 7.93 -9.52
N GLN A 157 3.93 8.58 -8.66
CA GLN A 157 2.47 8.61 -8.81
C GLN A 157 2.01 9.32 -10.08
N ASP A 158 2.56 10.49 -10.36
CA ASP A 158 2.16 11.31 -11.52
C ASP A 158 2.48 10.62 -12.85
N GLU A 159 3.44 9.71 -12.84
CA GLU A 159 3.89 8.97 -14.01
C GLU A 159 3.22 7.58 -14.18
N ARG A 160 2.21 7.26 -13.36
CA ARG A 160 1.49 5.97 -13.40
C ARG A 160 0.46 5.87 -14.53
N HIS A 161 0.74 6.48 -15.66
CA HIS A 161 -0.08 6.44 -16.88
C HIS A 161 0.67 5.77 -18.04
N GLN A 162 0.00 5.63 -19.17
CA GLN A 162 0.63 5.12 -20.39
C GLN A 162 1.60 6.18 -20.94
N GLY A 163 2.85 5.78 -21.18
CA GLY A 163 3.90 6.70 -21.67
C GLY A 163 4.58 7.51 -20.57
N GLY A 164 4.34 7.17 -19.28
CA GLY A 164 5.00 7.82 -18.15
C GLY A 164 6.52 7.69 -18.22
N ILE A 165 7.20 8.68 -17.66
CA ILE A 165 8.67 8.81 -17.67
C ILE A 165 9.19 8.60 -16.24
N CYS A 166 10.28 7.87 -16.11
CA CYS A 166 10.89 7.64 -14.81
C CYS A 166 11.43 8.93 -14.18
N PRO A 167 10.94 9.34 -13.00
CA PRO A 167 11.43 10.57 -12.35
C PRO A 167 12.91 10.51 -11.96
N SER A 168 13.51 9.33 -11.89
CA SER A 168 14.90 9.13 -11.47
C SER A 168 15.90 9.25 -12.63
N ASP A 169 15.57 8.74 -13.82
CA ASP A 169 16.53 8.59 -14.92
C ASP A 169 15.99 9.01 -16.30
N GLY A 170 14.73 9.44 -16.38
CA GLY A 170 14.11 9.88 -17.64
C GLY A 170 13.74 8.76 -18.61
N ALA A 171 13.93 7.49 -18.26
CA ALA A 171 13.57 6.37 -19.13
C ALA A 171 12.05 6.16 -19.18
N SER A 172 11.54 5.61 -20.28
CA SER A 172 10.14 5.25 -20.38
C SER A 172 9.78 4.16 -19.38
N LEU A 173 8.72 4.38 -18.60
CA LEU A 173 8.22 3.41 -17.65
C LEU A 173 7.46 2.28 -18.34
N THR A 174 7.55 1.09 -17.79
CA THR A 174 6.84 -0.09 -18.24
C THR A 174 5.60 -0.33 -17.38
N ARG A 175 4.45 -0.51 -18.04
CA ARG A 175 3.20 -0.93 -17.39
C ARG A 175 2.94 -2.39 -17.70
N ARG A 176 2.93 -3.23 -16.67
CA ARG A 176 2.73 -4.69 -16.79
C ARG A 176 1.92 -5.24 -15.60
N THR A 177 1.53 -6.50 -15.66
CA THR A 177 0.90 -7.20 -14.55
C THR A 177 1.92 -8.07 -13.83
N VAL A 178 2.10 -7.85 -12.52
CA VAL A 178 2.90 -8.70 -11.63
C VAL A 178 2.05 -9.04 -10.41
N ALA A 179 2.03 -10.31 -10.04
CA ALA A 179 1.20 -10.80 -8.91
C ALA A 179 -0.29 -10.41 -9.02
N GLY A 180 -0.84 -10.42 -10.23
CA GLY A 180 -2.24 -10.06 -10.48
C GLY A 180 -2.57 -8.57 -10.30
N ARG A 181 -1.55 -7.71 -10.16
CA ARG A 181 -1.71 -6.26 -9.96
C ARG A 181 -1.01 -5.46 -11.05
N THR A 182 -1.63 -4.37 -11.47
CA THR A 182 -0.97 -3.38 -12.32
C THR A 182 0.30 -2.90 -11.62
N THR A 183 1.40 -2.94 -12.35
CA THR A 183 2.74 -2.64 -11.89
C THR A 183 3.36 -1.62 -12.82
N ILE A 184 3.88 -0.54 -12.26
CA ILE A 184 4.69 0.44 -12.98
C ILE A 184 6.14 0.25 -12.53
N SER A 185 7.04 0.12 -13.46
CA SER A 185 8.48 -0.08 -13.18
C SER A 185 9.36 0.56 -14.23
N CYS A 186 10.57 0.93 -13.86
CA CYS A 186 11.58 1.45 -14.77
C CYS A 186 12.53 0.34 -15.22
N PRO A 187 12.57 -0.01 -16.52
CA PRO A 187 13.47 -1.06 -17.01
C PRO A 187 14.95 -0.65 -17.02
N ALA A 188 15.26 0.64 -16.86
CA ALA A 188 16.62 1.14 -16.88
C ALA A 188 17.37 0.90 -15.56
N HIS A 189 16.76 1.20 -14.41
CA HIS A 189 17.45 1.06 -13.11
C HIS A 189 16.90 -0.02 -12.19
N GLN A 190 15.70 -0.57 -12.43
CA GLN A 190 15.19 -1.69 -11.64
C GLN A 190 15.67 -3.03 -12.21
N ARG A 191 16.45 -3.77 -11.43
CA ARG A 191 17.09 -5.03 -11.83
C ARG A 191 16.78 -6.17 -10.86
#